data_6e5eaaa16980c01013005c4cec930680
#
_entry.id   6e5eaaa16980c01013005c4cec930680
#
_cell.length_a   1.000
_cell.length_b   1.000
_cell.length_c   1.000
_cell.angle_alpha   90.00
_cell.angle_beta   90.00
_cell.angle_gamma   90.00
#
_symmetry.space_group_name_H-M   'P 1'
#
loop_
_entity.id
_entity.type
_entity.pdbx_description
1 polymer ?
#
loop_
_entity_poly.entity_id
_entity_poly.type
_entity_poly.pdbx_seq_one_letter_code
_entity_poly.pdbx_strand_id
1 'polypeptide(L)'
;MSFLQKKRWQRRHLMEAFMKSIMRVSLFIVAGSLGLILWIVIARGLPALSWEMVSQIPKGGYYMGKGGGILNAIIGSAYLATGGTLLAVLFSVPIALYLKTYLGDSKWGQYVRLSLDVLWGIPSIVYGAFGFALMIILGMRASLLAGIIILAFIELPIMTRAMDEVIRRMPVDLEHAALALGSTKFEVALRVVTRQMLPGITTAILLGFGRGIGDAASVLFTAGYTDRIPTSLMRPTASLPLAVFFQLGSPYPEVQQRGYAAALILTIIVLAVSLGSRWLSARLNKYTVK
;
A
#
# COMPACT_ATOMS: atom_id res chain seq x y z
N MET A 1 -27.95 23.29 -43.10
CA MET A 1 -26.88 22.37 -42.71
C MET A 1 -26.37 21.71 -43.98
N SER A 2 -25.10 21.93 -44.40
CA SER A 2 -24.58 21.36 -45.64
C SER A 2 -24.42 19.83 -45.51
N PHE A 3 -24.54 19.11 -46.63
CA PHE A 3 -24.39 17.65 -46.70
C PHE A 3 -23.08 17.15 -46.06
N LEU A 4 -22.02 17.95 -46.16
CA LEU A 4 -20.71 17.70 -45.56
C LEU A 4 -20.72 17.80 -44.01
N GLN A 5 -21.54 18.71 -43.46
CA GLN A 5 -21.69 18.83 -41.99
C GLN A 5 -22.44 17.63 -41.41
N LYS A 6 -23.47 17.12 -42.10
CA LYS A 6 -24.25 15.94 -41.68
C LYS A 6 -23.38 14.67 -41.67
N LYS A 7 -22.50 14.50 -42.70
CA LYS A 7 -21.58 13.36 -42.81
C LYS A 7 -20.46 13.40 -41.74
N ARG A 8 -19.96 14.59 -41.42
CA ARG A 8 -18.99 14.78 -40.29
C ARG A 8 -19.64 14.51 -38.95
N TRP A 9 -20.88 14.93 -38.74
CA TRP A 9 -21.62 14.67 -37.50
C TRP A 9 -21.87 13.19 -37.29
N GLN A 10 -22.33 12.45 -38.29
CA GLN A 10 -22.52 11.00 -38.24
C GLN A 10 -21.22 10.24 -37.94
N ARG A 11 -20.10 10.60 -38.57
CA ARG A 11 -18.78 9.98 -38.27
C ARG A 11 -18.35 10.22 -36.85
N ARG A 12 -18.59 11.40 -36.29
CA ARG A 12 -18.28 11.70 -34.88
C ARG A 12 -19.09 10.83 -33.92
N HIS A 13 -20.38 10.67 -34.13
CA HIS A 13 -21.23 9.82 -33.33
C HIS A 13 -20.88 8.33 -33.45
N LEU A 14 -20.53 7.86 -34.64
CA LEU A 14 -20.04 6.49 -34.83
C LEU A 14 -18.71 6.27 -34.07
N MET A 15 -17.77 7.20 -34.17
CA MET A 15 -16.50 7.13 -33.47
C MET A 15 -16.71 7.20 -31.95
N GLU A 16 -17.60 8.06 -31.48
CA GLU A 16 -17.98 8.16 -30.08
C GLU A 16 -18.61 6.85 -29.54
N ALA A 17 -19.55 6.28 -30.32
CA ALA A 17 -20.17 5.00 -29.95
C ALA A 17 -19.15 3.86 -29.93
N PHE A 18 -18.22 3.83 -30.87
CA PHE A 18 -17.12 2.86 -30.92
C PHE A 18 -16.19 3.01 -29.72
N MET A 19 -15.75 4.24 -29.40
CA MET A 19 -14.90 4.50 -28.24
C MET A 19 -15.61 4.17 -26.92
N LYS A 20 -16.89 4.52 -26.78
CA LYS A 20 -17.71 4.12 -25.63
C LYS A 20 -17.79 2.60 -25.49
N SER A 21 -17.91 1.87 -26.59
CA SER A 21 -17.94 0.40 -26.57
C SER A 21 -16.60 -0.17 -26.12
N ILE A 22 -15.47 0.33 -26.62
CA ILE A 22 -14.13 -0.08 -26.17
C ILE A 22 -13.96 0.18 -24.66
N MET A 23 -14.33 1.38 -24.19
CA MET A 23 -14.25 1.72 -22.75
C MET A 23 -15.10 0.77 -21.89
N ARG A 24 -16.33 0.43 -22.35
CA ARG A 24 -17.18 -0.54 -21.63
C ARG A 24 -16.58 -1.93 -21.61
N VAL A 25 -16.10 -2.42 -22.77
CA VAL A 25 -15.45 -3.73 -22.85
C VAL A 25 -14.22 -3.78 -21.94
N SER A 26 -13.36 -2.75 -21.94
CA SER A 26 -12.21 -2.67 -21.04
C SER A 26 -12.63 -2.71 -19.56
N LEU A 27 -13.70 -1.98 -19.19
CA LEU A 27 -14.26 -2.01 -17.85
C LEU A 27 -14.74 -3.42 -17.45
N PHE A 28 -15.46 -4.09 -18.35
CA PHE A 28 -15.95 -5.46 -18.09
C PHE A 28 -14.82 -6.48 -17.99
N ILE A 29 -13.76 -6.35 -18.80
CA ILE A 29 -12.58 -7.22 -18.70
C ILE A 29 -11.91 -7.05 -17.33
N VAL A 30 -11.66 -5.81 -16.90
CA VAL A 30 -11.00 -5.54 -15.60
C VAL A 30 -11.91 -6.00 -14.43
N ALA A 31 -13.19 -5.65 -14.45
CA ALA A 31 -14.12 -6.05 -13.41
C ALA A 31 -14.32 -7.58 -13.38
N GLY A 32 -14.41 -8.22 -14.54
CA GLY A 32 -14.55 -9.66 -14.67
C GLY A 32 -13.31 -10.42 -14.18
N SER A 33 -12.11 -9.97 -14.53
CA SER A 33 -10.86 -10.58 -14.04
C SER A 33 -10.71 -10.44 -12.52
N LEU A 34 -11.03 -9.26 -11.97
CA LEU A 34 -11.04 -9.05 -10.52
C LEU A 34 -12.08 -9.97 -9.84
N GLY A 35 -13.30 -10.00 -10.39
CA GLY A 35 -14.36 -10.88 -9.89
C GLY A 35 -13.97 -12.36 -9.92
N LEU A 36 -13.30 -12.81 -10.99
CA LEU A 36 -12.81 -14.17 -11.11
C LEU A 36 -11.74 -14.50 -10.06
N ILE A 37 -10.78 -13.60 -9.85
CA ILE A 37 -9.73 -13.77 -8.82
C ILE A 37 -10.39 -13.89 -7.44
N LEU A 38 -11.28 -12.97 -7.08
CA LEU A 38 -11.98 -13.00 -5.80
C LEU A 38 -12.82 -14.26 -5.65
N TRP A 39 -13.52 -14.69 -6.71
CA TRP A 39 -14.29 -15.92 -6.71
C TRP A 39 -13.42 -17.15 -6.43
N ILE A 40 -12.26 -17.27 -7.10
CA ILE A 40 -11.33 -18.40 -6.89
C ILE A 40 -10.80 -18.40 -5.46
N VAL A 41 -10.38 -17.23 -4.94
CA VAL A 41 -9.87 -17.10 -3.57
C VAL A 41 -10.94 -17.48 -2.55
N ILE A 42 -12.19 -17.06 -2.74
CA ILE A 42 -13.29 -17.40 -1.84
C ILE A 42 -13.64 -18.88 -1.97
N ALA A 43 -13.86 -19.39 -3.19
CA ALA A 43 -14.31 -20.75 -3.42
C ALA A 43 -13.30 -21.81 -2.93
N ARG A 44 -11.99 -21.54 -3.06
CA ARG A 44 -10.93 -22.44 -2.62
C ARG A 44 -10.45 -22.18 -1.21
N GLY A 45 -10.52 -20.93 -0.73
CA GLY A 45 -10.04 -20.54 0.59
C GLY A 45 -11.04 -20.80 1.71
N LEU A 46 -12.33 -20.61 1.45
CA LEU A 46 -13.38 -20.75 2.46
C LEU A 46 -13.45 -22.15 3.09
N PRO A 47 -13.35 -23.26 2.32
CA PRO A 47 -13.38 -24.61 2.90
C PRO A 47 -12.21 -24.92 3.84
N ALA A 48 -11.04 -24.30 3.63
CA ALA A 48 -9.87 -24.48 4.48
C ALA A 48 -9.83 -23.49 5.66
N LEU A 49 -10.72 -22.50 5.70
CA LEU A 49 -10.79 -21.51 6.76
C LEU A 49 -11.40 -22.14 8.00
N SER A 50 -10.61 -22.32 9.04
CA SER A 50 -11.03 -22.84 10.33
C SER A 50 -10.52 -21.96 11.47
N TRP A 51 -11.12 -22.07 12.66
CA TRP A 51 -10.62 -21.38 13.85
C TRP A 51 -9.20 -21.80 14.19
N GLU A 52 -8.88 -23.08 14.02
CA GLU A 52 -7.52 -23.59 14.22
C GLU A 52 -6.52 -22.90 13.32
N MET A 53 -6.85 -22.70 12.04
CA MET A 53 -5.99 -22.02 11.07
C MET A 53 -5.64 -20.58 11.47
N VAL A 54 -6.57 -19.85 12.06
CA VAL A 54 -6.39 -18.44 12.44
C VAL A 54 -5.74 -18.29 13.80
N SER A 55 -5.98 -19.25 14.74
CA SER A 55 -5.57 -19.15 16.14
C SER A 55 -4.30 -19.88 16.50
N GLN A 56 -3.81 -20.78 15.62
CA GLN A 56 -2.62 -21.58 15.90
C GLN A 56 -1.46 -21.21 14.98
N ILE A 57 -0.24 -21.47 15.46
CA ILE A 57 0.96 -21.41 14.63
C ILE A 57 1.14 -22.73 13.88
N PRO A 58 1.98 -22.80 12.80
CA PRO A 58 2.32 -24.03 12.14
C PRO A 58 2.85 -25.08 13.12
N LYS A 59 2.38 -26.31 13.00
CA LYS A 59 2.87 -27.46 13.79
C LYS A 59 3.74 -28.36 12.91
N GLY A 60 4.48 -29.29 13.51
CA GLY A 60 5.35 -30.20 12.78
C GLY A 60 4.60 -30.95 11.65
N GLY A 61 5.08 -30.81 10.41
CA GLY A 61 4.43 -31.35 9.22
C GLY A 61 3.35 -30.49 8.59
N TYR A 62 3.18 -29.22 9.02
CA TYR A 62 2.22 -28.29 8.44
C TYR A 62 2.32 -28.16 6.92
N TYR A 63 3.55 -28.09 6.39
CA TYR A 63 3.82 -28.01 4.95
C TYR A 63 3.70 -29.34 4.20
N MET A 64 3.32 -30.40 4.90
CA MET A 64 2.96 -31.71 4.36
C MET A 64 1.47 -32.04 4.58
N GLY A 65 0.65 -31.03 4.85
CA GLY A 65 -0.79 -31.19 5.07
C GLY A 65 -1.22 -31.52 6.51
N LYS A 66 -0.27 -31.63 7.47
CA LYS A 66 -0.62 -31.88 8.88
C LYS A 66 -1.10 -30.62 9.60
N GLY A 67 -1.64 -30.74 10.83
CA GLY A 67 -2.32 -29.67 11.57
C GLY A 67 -1.50 -28.43 11.87
N GLY A 68 -2.19 -27.37 12.31
CA GLY A 68 -1.63 -26.06 12.61
C GLY A 68 -2.26 -24.94 11.80
N GLY A 69 -1.86 -23.69 12.03
CA GLY A 69 -2.41 -22.52 11.40
C GLY A 69 -1.37 -21.53 10.90
N ILE A 70 -1.80 -20.30 10.66
CA ILE A 70 -0.99 -19.19 10.11
C ILE A 70 -0.95 -17.97 11.02
N LEU A 71 -1.22 -18.13 12.32
CA LEU A 71 -1.21 -17.03 13.28
C LEU A 71 0.11 -16.25 13.30
N ASN A 72 1.24 -16.95 13.14
CA ASN A 72 2.57 -16.34 13.00
C ASN A 72 2.63 -15.36 11.80
N ALA A 73 2.04 -15.73 10.67
CA ALA A 73 2.01 -14.89 9.47
C ALA A 73 1.02 -13.71 9.61
N ILE A 74 -0.10 -13.89 10.31
CA ILE A 74 -1.07 -12.83 10.59
C ILE A 74 -0.40 -11.76 11.48
N ILE A 75 0.19 -12.18 12.60
CA ILE A 75 0.88 -11.27 13.54
C ILE A 75 2.11 -10.64 12.87
N GLY A 76 2.89 -11.42 12.13
CA GLY A 76 4.06 -10.93 11.43
C GLY A 76 3.71 -9.89 10.36
N SER A 77 2.61 -10.07 9.60
CA SER A 77 2.10 -9.05 8.68
C SER A 77 1.69 -7.77 9.40
N ALA A 78 1.03 -7.88 10.55
CA ALA A 78 0.66 -6.71 11.34
C ALA A 78 1.89 -5.94 11.84
N TYR A 79 2.92 -6.64 12.32
CA TYR A 79 4.16 -6.02 12.77
C TYR A 79 4.95 -5.38 11.63
N LEU A 80 5.10 -6.07 10.50
CA LEU A 80 5.79 -5.55 9.32
C LEU A 80 5.09 -4.31 8.77
N ALA A 81 3.79 -4.39 8.52
CA ALA A 81 3.03 -3.28 7.94
C ALA A 81 2.99 -2.08 8.89
N THR A 82 2.69 -2.30 10.18
CA THR A 82 2.64 -1.20 11.15
C THR A 82 4.02 -0.57 11.35
N GLY A 83 5.05 -1.38 11.52
CA GLY A 83 6.42 -0.89 11.69
C GLY A 83 6.94 -0.15 10.47
N GLY A 84 6.72 -0.70 9.26
CA GLY A 84 7.08 -0.06 7.99
C GLY A 84 6.38 1.28 7.80
N THR A 85 5.05 1.29 8.00
CA THR A 85 4.25 2.51 7.89
C THR A 85 4.66 3.57 8.91
N LEU A 86 4.86 3.23 10.18
CA LEU A 86 5.29 4.19 11.19
C LEU A 86 6.65 4.80 10.83
N LEU A 87 7.59 3.98 10.39
CA LEU A 87 8.90 4.46 9.95
C LEU A 87 8.79 5.32 8.68
N ALA A 88 7.96 4.93 7.71
CA ALA A 88 7.72 5.71 6.50
C ALA A 88 7.07 7.07 6.81
N VAL A 89 6.08 7.12 7.70
CA VAL A 89 5.40 8.36 8.14
C VAL A 89 6.37 9.33 8.79
N LEU A 90 7.29 8.83 9.60
CA LEU A 90 8.31 9.65 10.29
C LEU A 90 9.10 10.51 9.31
N PHE A 91 9.36 10.02 8.10
CA PHE A 91 10.09 10.75 7.06
C PHE A 91 9.16 11.41 6.03
N SER A 92 8.09 10.75 5.60
CA SER A 92 7.24 11.23 4.52
C SER A 92 6.47 12.51 4.88
N VAL A 93 5.98 12.63 6.12
CA VAL A 93 5.26 13.82 6.58
C VAL A 93 6.18 15.06 6.58
N PRO A 94 7.35 15.06 7.22
CA PRO A 94 8.27 16.20 7.14
C PRO A 94 8.70 16.55 5.72
N ILE A 95 8.98 15.54 4.86
CA ILE A 95 9.37 15.78 3.47
C ILE A 95 8.23 16.45 2.70
N ALA A 96 7.00 15.98 2.83
CA ALA A 96 5.84 16.55 2.13
C ALA A 96 5.57 18.00 2.57
N LEU A 97 5.64 18.28 3.88
CA LEU A 97 5.50 19.63 4.43
C LEU A 97 6.63 20.56 3.96
N TYR A 98 7.87 20.07 3.94
CA TYR A 98 9.03 20.82 3.46
C TYR A 98 8.92 21.16 1.97
N LEU A 99 8.50 20.17 1.14
CA LEU A 99 8.25 20.36 -0.28
C LEU A 99 7.24 21.46 -0.55
N LYS A 100 6.15 21.57 0.23
CA LYS A 100 5.13 22.59 0.07
C LYS A 100 5.62 23.96 0.57
N THR A 101 6.14 24.01 1.80
CA THR A 101 6.35 25.26 2.53
C THR A 101 7.63 25.98 2.14
N TYR A 102 8.70 25.23 1.79
CA TYR A 102 10.01 25.80 1.53
C TYR A 102 10.46 25.68 0.08
N LEU A 103 10.20 24.54 -0.56
CA LEU A 103 10.65 24.30 -1.93
C LEU A 103 9.63 24.76 -2.99
N GLY A 104 8.34 24.65 -2.73
CA GLY A 104 7.26 25.06 -3.63
C GLY A 104 7.46 24.49 -5.04
N ASP A 105 7.39 25.34 -6.06
CA ASP A 105 7.62 25.01 -7.47
C ASP A 105 9.05 25.30 -7.95
N SER A 106 10.01 25.46 -7.03
CA SER A 106 11.42 25.64 -7.36
C SER A 106 11.99 24.43 -8.12
N LYS A 107 13.12 24.62 -8.81
CA LYS A 107 13.85 23.53 -9.49
C LYS A 107 14.19 22.38 -8.54
N TRP A 108 14.59 22.69 -7.31
CA TRP A 108 14.89 21.67 -6.30
C TRP A 108 13.65 20.89 -5.88
N GLY A 109 12.51 21.55 -5.71
CA GLY A 109 11.24 20.89 -5.44
C GLY A 109 10.83 19.93 -6.57
N GLN A 110 11.05 20.33 -7.83
CA GLN A 110 10.78 19.48 -8.99
C GLN A 110 11.72 18.26 -9.03
N TYR A 111 13.01 18.41 -8.74
CA TYR A 111 13.96 17.29 -8.69
C TYR A 111 13.61 16.29 -7.59
N VAL A 112 13.25 16.77 -6.39
CA VAL A 112 12.81 15.87 -5.31
C VAL A 112 11.55 15.10 -5.70
N ARG A 113 10.55 15.76 -6.30
CA ARG A 113 9.34 15.08 -6.78
C ARG A 113 9.65 14.05 -7.86
N LEU A 114 10.51 14.39 -8.82
CA LEU A 114 10.95 13.46 -9.85
C LEU A 114 11.66 12.25 -9.24
N SER A 115 12.53 12.45 -8.25
CA SER A 115 13.20 11.35 -7.54
C SER A 115 12.21 10.43 -6.83
N LEU A 116 11.18 10.99 -6.17
CA LEU A 116 10.12 10.21 -5.55
C LEU A 116 9.30 9.43 -6.59
N ASP A 117 9.01 10.02 -7.75
CA ASP A 117 8.29 9.35 -8.84
C ASP A 117 9.12 8.19 -9.42
N VAL A 118 10.42 8.37 -9.60
CA VAL A 118 11.36 7.31 -10.02
C VAL A 118 11.39 6.18 -8.99
N LEU A 119 11.54 6.52 -7.70
CA LEU A 119 11.52 5.52 -6.62
C LEU A 119 10.20 4.75 -6.58
N TRP A 120 9.07 5.40 -6.74
CA TRP A 120 7.78 4.72 -6.80
C TRP A 120 7.67 3.75 -7.97
N GLY A 121 8.31 4.03 -9.10
CA GLY A 121 8.34 3.18 -10.30
C GLY A 121 9.21 1.93 -10.18
N ILE A 122 10.08 1.83 -9.16
CA ILE A 122 10.95 0.68 -8.97
C ILE A 122 10.14 -0.54 -8.51
N PRO A 123 10.29 -1.72 -9.16
CA PRO A 123 9.65 -2.95 -8.70
C PRO A 123 10.05 -3.32 -7.27
N SER A 124 9.09 -3.75 -6.43
CA SER A 124 9.35 -4.05 -5.01
C SER A 124 10.41 -5.14 -4.78
N ILE A 125 10.55 -6.08 -5.71
CA ILE A 125 11.59 -7.11 -5.66
C ILE A 125 13.01 -6.51 -5.67
N VAL A 126 13.22 -5.39 -6.38
CA VAL A 126 14.50 -4.68 -6.43
C VAL A 126 14.84 -4.08 -5.06
N TYR A 127 13.85 -3.52 -4.37
CA TYR A 127 14.02 -3.06 -2.97
C TYR A 127 14.40 -4.22 -2.06
N GLY A 128 13.77 -5.40 -2.24
CA GLY A 128 14.12 -6.62 -1.51
C GLY A 128 15.55 -7.06 -1.75
N ALA A 129 15.98 -7.10 -3.02
CA ALA A 129 17.34 -7.46 -3.40
C ALA A 129 18.38 -6.45 -2.86
N PHE A 130 18.08 -5.16 -2.95
CA PHE A 130 18.92 -4.10 -2.36
C PHE A 130 19.03 -4.25 -0.85
N GLY A 131 17.90 -4.47 -0.15
CA GLY A 131 17.87 -4.70 1.28
C GLY A 131 18.68 -5.93 1.68
N PHE A 132 18.59 -7.01 0.91
CA PHE A 132 19.38 -8.21 1.13
C PHE A 132 20.88 -7.95 0.98
N ALA A 133 21.29 -7.21 -0.05
CA ALA A 133 22.69 -6.83 -0.24
C ALA A 133 23.21 -5.98 0.94
N LEU A 134 22.41 -5.02 1.41
CA LEU A 134 22.75 -4.24 2.60
C LEU A 134 22.88 -5.10 3.86
N MET A 135 21.98 -6.07 4.04
CA MET A 135 22.05 -7.00 5.17
C MET A 135 23.37 -7.78 5.18
N ILE A 136 23.81 -8.28 4.02
CA ILE A 136 25.10 -8.98 3.90
C ILE A 136 26.26 -8.07 4.31
N ILE A 137 26.29 -6.83 3.82
CA ILE A 137 27.34 -5.85 4.13
C ILE A 137 27.37 -5.53 5.63
N LEU A 138 26.19 -5.41 6.25
CA LEU A 138 26.06 -5.10 7.68
C LEU A 138 26.17 -6.32 8.59
N GLY A 139 26.37 -7.52 8.06
CA GLY A 139 26.41 -8.77 8.83
C GLY A 139 25.06 -9.12 9.47
N MET A 140 23.96 -8.57 8.98
CA MET A 140 22.61 -8.81 9.52
C MET A 140 21.99 -10.07 8.92
N ARG A 141 21.21 -10.78 9.74
CA ARG A 141 20.36 -11.89 9.27
C ARG A 141 18.96 -11.38 8.92
N ALA A 142 18.22 -12.18 8.13
CA ALA A 142 16.80 -11.93 7.87
C ALA A 142 16.06 -11.73 9.21
N SER A 143 15.30 -10.63 9.30
CA SER A 143 14.71 -10.20 10.56
C SER A 143 13.50 -9.30 10.34
N LEU A 144 12.64 -9.20 11.35
CA LEU A 144 11.52 -8.27 11.38
C LEU A 144 11.99 -6.83 11.11
N LEU A 145 13.11 -6.41 11.72
CA LEU A 145 13.66 -5.07 11.54
C LEU A 145 14.05 -4.80 10.08
N ALA A 146 14.75 -5.73 9.44
CA ALA A 146 15.14 -5.58 8.04
C ALA A 146 13.92 -5.49 7.13
N GLY A 147 12.89 -6.31 7.37
CA GLY A 147 11.61 -6.23 6.65
C GLY A 147 10.91 -4.89 6.86
N ILE A 148 10.84 -4.37 8.08
CA ILE A 148 10.29 -3.04 8.41
C ILE A 148 11.00 -1.94 7.66
N ILE A 149 12.34 -1.92 7.66
CA ILE A 149 13.14 -0.91 6.97
C ILE A 149 12.84 -0.92 5.47
N ILE A 150 12.85 -2.09 4.85
CA ILE A 150 12.61 -2.18 3.40
C ILE A 150 11.17 -1.83 3.02
N LEU A 151 10.18 -2.23 3.80
CA LEU A 151 8.80 -1.77 3.60
C LEU A 151 8.69 -0.25 3.71
N ALA A 152 9.34 0.35 4.72
CA ALA A 152 9.36 1.80 4.87
C ALA A 152 9.97 2.50 3.64
N PHE A 153 11.04 1.98 3.06
CA PHE A 153 11.63 2.53 1.83
C PHE A 153 10.67 2.50 0.63
N ILE A 154 9.84 1.47 0.51
CA ILE A 154 8.82 1.37 -0.54
C ILE A 154 7.64 2.32 -0.27
N GLU A 155 7.19 2.38 0.97
CA GLU A 155 6.03 3.18 1.36
C GLU A 155 6.34 4.68 1.35
N LEU A 156 7.57 5.09 1.67
CA LEU A 156 7.99 6.48 1.78
C LEU A 156 7.70 7.31 0.51
N PRO A 157 8.14 6.94 -0.69
CA PRO A 157 7.85 7.73 -1.89
C PRO A 157 6.36 7.78 -2.20
N ILE A 158 5.63 6.68 -2.00
CA ILE A 158 4.18 6.58 -2.23
C ILE A 158 3.44 7.55 -1.30
N MET A 159 3.72 7.48 0.00
CA MET A 159 3.09 8.36 0.98
C MET A 159 3.45 9.82 0.75
N THR A 160 4.73 10.12 0.53
CA THR A 160 5.20 11.49 0.31
C THR A 160 4.53 12.11 -0.90
N ARG A 161 4.44 11.40 -2.02
CA ARG A 161 3.79 11.90 -3.25
C ARG A 161 2.29 12.07 -3.07
N ALA A 162 1.62 11.11 -2.43
CA ALA A 162 0.20 11.23 -2.13
C ALA A 162 -0.10 12.43 -1.20
N MET A 163 0.74 12.67 -0.20
CA MET A 163 0.62 13.83 0.68
C MET A 163 0.91 15.14 -0.06
N ASP A 164 2.00 15.23 -0.85
CA ASP A 164 2.35 16.42 -1.63
C ASP A 164 1.21 16.81 -2.57
N GLU A 165 0.61 15.86 -3.27
CA GLU A 165 -0.53 16.11 -4.17
C GLU A 165 -1.75 16.68 -3.44
N VAL A 166 -2.07 16.18 -2.25
CA VAL A 166 -3.17 16.70 -1.44
C VAL A 166 -2.85 18.08 -0.88
N ILE A 167 -1.63 18.26 -0.33
CA ILE A 167 -1.19 19.50 0.30
C ILE A 167 -1.13 20.65 -0.73
N ARG A 168 -0.77 20.36 -1.97
CA ARG A 168 -0.76 21.35 -3.05
C ARG A 168 -2.14 21.91 -3.41
N ARG A 169 -3.21 21.20 -3.11
CA ARG A 169 -4.60 21.65 -3.34
C ARG A 169 -5.12 22.61 -2.26
N MET A 170 -4.34 22.85 -1.20
CA MET A 170 -4.72 23.78 -0.16
C MET A 170 -4.81 25.22 -0.71
N PRO A 171 -5.90 25.97 -0.41
CA PRO A 171 -6.00 27.39 -0.77
C PRO A 171 -4.82 28.19 -0.22
N VAL A 172 -4.16 28.94 -1.10
CA VAL A 172 -2.97 29.75 -0.75
C VAL A 172 -3.32 30.86 0.23
N ASP A 173 -4.56 31.34 0.20
CA ASP A 173 -5.04 32.40 1.08
C ASP A 173 -4.95 32.06 2.57
N LEU A 174 -5.12 30.77 2.93
CA LEU A 174 -4.97 30.32 4.32
C LEU A 174 -3.52 30.45 4.81
N GLU A 175 -2.56 30.20 3.92
CA GLU A 175 -1.13 30.34 4.20
C GLU A 175 -0.77 31.83 4.36
N HIS A 176 -1.23 32.67 3.41
CA HIS A 176 -0.98 34.12 3.46
C HIS A 176 -1.64 34.79 4.67
N ALA A 177 -2.86 34.40 5.03
CA ALA A 177 -3.53 34.90 6.21
C ALA A 177 -2.77 34.60 7.51
N ALA A 178 -2.26 33.38 7.65
CA ALA A 178 -1.46 32.96 8.80
C ALA A 178 -0.13 33.76 8.88
N LEU A 179 0.55 33.92 7.73
CA LEU A 179 1.78 34.71 7.67
C LEU A 179 1.54 36.19 8.00
N ALA A 180 0.41 36.78 7.54
CA ALA A 180 0.03 38.16 7.85
C ALA A 180 -0.26 38.38 9.35
N LEU A 181 -0.67 37.32 10.05
CA LEU A 181 -0.84 37.32 11.52
C LEU A 181 0.48 37.10 12.29
N GLY A 182 1.62 37.08 11.58
CA GLY A 182 2.95 36.95 12.19
C GLY A 182 3.43 35.54 12.44
N SER A 183 2.72 34.49 11.92
CA SER A 183 3.18 33.12 12.03
C SER A 183 4.45 32.88 11.18
N THR A 184 5.37 32.07 11.68
CA THR A 184 6.53 31.60 10.91
C THR A 184 6.10 30.53 9.88
N LYS A 185 6.89 30.35 8.83
CA LYS A 185 6.64 29.27 7.83
C LYS A 185 6.54 27.89 8.48
N PHE A 186 7.32 27.61 9.51
CA PHE A 186 7.29 26.36 10.25
C PHE A 186 5.97 26.17 11.00
N GLU A 187 5.47 27.23 11.67
CA GLU A 187 4.16 27.19 12.35
C GLU A 187 3.03 27.01 11.36
N VAL A 188 3.08 27.67 10.19
CA VAL A 188 2.12 27.47 9.11
C VAL A 188 2.11 26.02 8.66
N ALA A 189 3.27 25.41 8.43
CA ALA A 189 3.38 24.01 8.04
C ALA A 189 2.73 23.07 9.07
N LEU A 190 3.08 23.21 10.35
CA LEU A 190 2.62 22.32 11.41
C LEU A 190 1.18 22.55 11.85
N ARG A 191 0.74 23.80 11.96
CA ARG A 191 -0.56 24.14 12.56
C ARG A 191 -1.65 24.38 11.53
N VAL A 192 -1.31 24.98 10.38
CA VAL A 192 -2.28 25.32 9.34
C VAL A 192 -2.35 24.20 8.29
N VAL A 193 -1.23 23.90 7.61
CA VAL A 193 -1.19 22.93 6.52
C VAL A 193 -1.55 21.53 7.01
N THR A 194 -0.90 21.06 8.08
CA THR A 194 -1.17 19.71 8.62
C THR A 194 -2.62 19.56 9.05
N ARG A 195 -3.18 20.56 9.76
CA ARG A 195 -4.56 20.51 10.26
C ARG A 195 -5.58 20.56 9.14
N GLN A 196 -5.37 21.42 8.14
CA GLN A 196 -6.26 21.55 6.98
C GLN A 196 -6.22 20.31 6.09
N MET A 197 -5.05 19.71 5.90
CA MET A 197 -4.83 18.57 5.01
C MET A 197 -4.85 17.21 5.73
N LEU A 198 -5.20 17.18 7.03
CA LEU A 198 -5.23 15.97 7.84
C LEU A 198 -6.00 14.79 7.20
N PRO A 199 -7.18 14.99 6.57
CA PRO A 199 -7.89 13.89 5.91
C PRO A 199 -7.09 13.27 4.76
N GLY A 200 -6.42 14.12 3.96
CA GLY A 200 -5.58 13.69 2.86
C GLY A 200 -4.30 13.00 3.32
N ILE A 201 -3.65 13.53 4.35
CA ILE A 201 -2.46 12.92 4.98
C ILE A 201 -2.83 11.53 5.52
N THR A 202 -3.95 11.42 6.24
CA THR A 202 -4.44 10.14 6.76
C THR A 202 -4.70 9.14 5.62
N THR A 203 -5.30 9.60 4.52
CA THR A 203 -5.55 8.75 3.34
C THR A 203 -4.24 8.27 2.72
N ALA A 204 -3.22 9.14 2.61
CA ALA A 204 -1.90 8.77 2.09
C ALA A 204 -1.20 7.72 2.98
N ILE A 205 -1.29 7.85 4.31
CA ILE A 205 -0.75 6.89 5.27
C ILE A 205 -1.43 5.52 5.08
N LEU A 206 -2.75 5.50 5.01
CA LEU A 206 -3.51 4.27 4.87
C LEU A 206 -3.31 3.61 3.49
N LEU A 207 -3.04 4.41 2.45
CA LEU A 207 -2.64 3.90 1.14
C LEU A 207 -1.28 3.18 1.22
N GLY A 208 -0.29 3.79 1.89
CA GLY A 208 1.00 3.16 2.14
C GLY A 208 0.87 1.88 2.95
N PHE A 209 0.13 1.90 4.06
CA PHE A 209 -0.13 0.72 4.88
C PHE A 209 -0.77 -0.42 4.08
N GLY A 210 -1.80 -0.10 3.26
CA GLY A 210 -2.45 -1.09 2.39
C GLY A 210 -1.49 -1.70 1.36
N ARG A 211 -0.54 -0.91 0.86
CA ARG A 211 0.53 -1.38 -0.03
C ARG A 211 1.51 -2.28 0.70
N GLY A 212 1.96 -1.88 1.90
CA GLY A 212 2.95 -2.62 2.69
C GLY A 212 2.44 -3.97 3.18
N ILE A 213 1.20 -4.04 3.68
CA ILE A 213 0.63 -5.30 4.19
C ILE A 213 0.47 -6.37 3.11
N GLY A 214 0.33 -5.95 1.84
CA GLY A 214 0.19 -6.85 0.69
C GLY A 214 1.50 -7.17 -0.03
N ASP A 215 2.64 -6.58 0.36
CA ASP A 215 3.91 -6.79 -0.35
C ASP A 215 4.58 -8.09 0.09
N ALA A 216 4.79 -8.99 -0.88
CA ALA A 216 5.55 -10.22 -0.69
C ALA A 216 7.00 -10.05 -1.16
N ALA A 217 7.20 -9.35 -2.29
CA ALA A 217 8.46 -9.39 -3.03
C ALA A 217 9.61 -8.69 -2.28
N SER A 218 9.34 -7.58 -1.60
CA SER A 218 10.38 -6.86 -0.85
C SER A 218 10.80 -7.57 0.42
N VAL A 219 9.85 -8.23 1.10
CA VAL A 219 10.12 -8.91 2.38
C VAL A 219 10.61 -10.34 2.19
N LEU A 220 10.55 -10.89 0.97
CA LEU A 220 10.97 -12.25 0.66
C LEU A 220 12.42 -12.53 1.11
N PHE A 221 13.30 -11.58 0.86
CA PHE A 221 14.73 -11.73 1.17
C PHE A 221 15.13 -11.10 2.50
N THR A 222 14.31 -10.22 3.06
CA THR A 222 14.71 -9.37 4.20
C THR A 222 14.06 -9.77 5.51
N ALA A 223 12.75 -10.09 5.52
CA ALA A 223 12.05 -10.49 6.74
C ALA A 223 12.30 -11.95 7.15
N GLY A 224 12.62 -12.81 6.18
CA GLY A 224 12.71 -14.24 6.36
C GLY A 224 11.33 -14.92 6.41
N TYR A 225 11.33 -16.19 6.79
CA TYR A 225 10.11 -16.97 6.97
C TYR A 225 10.29 -17.96 8.13
N THR A 226 9.35 -17.98 9.07
CA THR A 226 9.46 -18.81 10.29
C THR A 226 8.07 -19.24 10.78
N ASP A 227 8.01 -20.39 11.43
CA ASP A 227 6.78 -20.93 12.03
C ASP A 227 6.45 -20.27 13.39
N ARG A 228 7.36 -19.49 13.92
CA ARG A 228 7.22 -18.84 15.23
C ARG A 228 6.79 -17.39 15.11
N ILE A 229 6.08 -16.91 16.10
CA ILE A 229 5.82 -15.48 16.25
C ILE A 229 7.13 -14.79 16.68
N PRO A 230 7.53 -13.68 16.02
CA PRO A 230 8.76 -12.98 16.38
C PRO A 230 8.64 -12.33 17.75
N THR A 231 9.60 -12.63 18.62
CA THR A 231 9.69 -12.06 19.99
C THR A 231 10.68 -10.90 20.09
N SER A 232 11.38 -10.59 19.00
CA SER A 232 12.37 -9.52 18.90
C SER A 232 12.45 -9.00 17.47
N LEU A 233 12.82 -7.74 17.31
CA LEU A 233 13.06 -7.12 15.99
C LEU A 233 14.16 -7.82 15.18
N MET A 234 15.10 -8.49 15.83
CA MET A 234 16.20 -9.20 15.18
C MET A 234 15.86 -10.66 14.81
N ARG A 235 14.64 -11.12 15.09
CA ARG A 235 14.18 -12.46 14.71
C ARG A 235 13.50 -12.44 13.34
N PRO A 236 13.61 -13.52 12.54
CA PRO A 236 12.86 -13.63 11.32
C PRO A 236 11.35 -13.65 11.58
N THR A 237 10.57 -13.19 10.60
CA THR A 237 9.11 -13.18 10.69
C THR A 237 8.47 -13.67 9.40
N ALA A 238 7.37 -14.42 9.53
CA ALA A 238 6.51 -14.74 8.41
C ALA A 238 5.57 -13.57 8.13
N SER A 239 5.05 -13.49 6.89
CA SER A 239 3.93 -12.61 6.53
C SER A 239 2.87 -13.37 5.75
N LEU A 240 1.64 -12.85 5.73
CA LEU A 240 0.54 -13.45 4.96
C LEU A 240 0.86 -13.54 3.46
N PRO A 241 1.40 -12.48 2.80
CA PRO A 241 1.82 -12.58 1.41
C PRO A 241 2.87 -13.67 1.16
N LEU A 242 3.84 -13.83 2.06
CA LEU A 242 4.83 -14.92 1.98
C LEU A 242 4.21 -16.29 2.24
N ALA A 243 3.26 -16.39 3.18
CA ALA A 243 2.52 -17.62 3.42
C ALA A 243 1.74 -18.07 2.17
N VAL A 244 1.07 -17.12 1.50
CA VAL A 244 0.39 -17.38 0.22
C VAL A 244 1.39 -17.87 -0.83
N PHE A 245 2.50 -17.16 -1.00
CA PHE A 245 3.53 -17.46 -1.99
C PHE A 245 4.10 -18.88 -1.82
N PHE A 246 4.51 -19.24 -0.61
CA PHE A 246 5.12 -20.56 -0.34
C PHE A 246 4.10 -21.70 -0.37
N GLN A 247 2.88 -21.48 0.15
CA GLN A 247 1.88 -22.53 0.23
C GLN A 247 1.24 -22.84 -1.13
N LEU A 248 0.99 -21.82 -1.97
CA LEU A 248 0.49 -22.07 -3.33
C LEU A 248 1.54 -22.76 -4.23
N GLY A 249 2.82 -22.57 -3.95
CA GLY A 249 3.92 -23.28 -4.64
C GLY A 249 4.12 -24.71 -4.16
N SER A 250 3.40 -25.18 -3.15
CA SER A 250 3.53 -26.54 -2.62
C SER A 250 2.91 -27.59 -3.57
N PRO A 251 3.48 -28.81 -3.68
CA PRO A 251 2.89 -29.90 -4.43
C PRO A 251 1.67 -30.54 -3.73
N TYR A 252 1.44 -30.25 -2.45
CA TYR A 252 0.37 -30.83 -1.64
C TYR A 252 -0.93 -30.04 -1.77
N PRO A 253 -2.06 -30.63 -2.24
CA PRO A 253 -3.34 -29.92 -2.42
C PRO A 253 -3.87 -29.28 -1.14
N GLU A 254 -3.71 -29.94 0.01
CA GLU A 254 -4.16 -29.43 1.32
C GLU A 254 -3.39 -28.16 1.72
N VAL A 255 -2.09 -28.09 1.41
CA VAL A 255 -1.26 -26.92 1.66
C VAL A 255 -1.66 -25.77 0.72
N GLN A 256 -1.94 -26.07 -0.56
CA GLN A 256 -2.47 -25.07 -1.50
C GLN A 256 -3.82 -24.49 -1.03
N GLN A 257 -4.73 -25.31 -0.53
CA GLN A 257 -6.00 -24.84 0.01
C GLN A 257 -5.79 -23.87 1.18
N ARG A 258 -4.83 -24.13 2.06
CA ARG A 258 -4.42 -23.20 3.13
C ARG A 258 -3.84 -21.91 2.56
N GLY A 259 -3.08 -21.98 1.47
CA GLY A 259 -2.60 -20.81 0.73
C GLY A 259 -3.75 -19.93 0.23
N TYR A 260 -4.82 -20.52 -0.30
CA TYR A 260 -6.04 -19.78 -0.67
C TYR A 260 -6.76 -19.19 0.55
N ALA A 261 -6.80 -19.90 1.67
CA ALA A 261 -7.39 -19.37 2.90
C ALA A 261 -6.54 -18.21 3.47
N ALA A 262 -5.21 -18.30 3.40
CA ALA A 262 -4.32 -17.19 3.75
C ALA A 262 -4.55 -15.96 2.85
N ALA A 263 -4.73 -16.17 1.53
CA ALA A 263 -5.09 -15.13 0.58
C ALA A 263 -6.46 -14.50 0.89
N LEU A 264 -7.43 -15.31 1.31
CA LEU A 264 -8.75 -14.83 1.73
C LEU A 264 -8.65 -13.94 2.98
N ILE A 265 -7.90 -14.37 3.99
CA ILE A 265 -7.65 -13.58 5.21
C ILE A 265 -6.97 -12.26 4.85
N LEU A 266 -5.91 -12.29 4.03
CA LEU A 266 -5.23 -11.08 3.56
C LEU A 266 -6.20 -10.15 2.84
N THR A 267 -7.04 -10.67 1.95
CA THR A 267 -8.05 -9.90 1.22
C THR A 267 -9.04 -9.22 2.18
N ILE A 268 -9.52 -9.94 3.19
CA ILE A 268 -10.43 -9.39 4.21
C ILE A 268 -9.73 -8.26 4.99
N ILE A 269 -8.47 -8.44 5.40
CA ILE A 269 -7.72 -7.41 6.12
C ILE A 269 -7.54 -6.17 5.25
N VAL A 270 -7.11 -6.32 3.99
CA VAL A 270 -6.92 -5.19 3.06
C VAL A 270 -8.24 -4.47 2.78
N LEU A 271 -9.35 -5.19 2.62
CA LEU A 271 -10.67 -4.59 2.46
C LEU A 271 -11.10 -3.83 3.72
N ALA A 272 -10.92 -4.40 4.91
CA ALA A 272 -11.24 -3.75 6.18
C ALA A 272 -10.44 -2.45 6.36
N VAL A 273 -9.13 -2.47 6.06
CA VAL A 273 -8.27 -1.27 6.08
C VAL A 273 -8.74 -0.23 5.07
N SER A 274 -9.05 -0.65 3.83
CA SER A 274 -9.50 0.25 2.76
C SER A 274 -10.85 0.90 3.07
N LEU A 275 -11.80 0.15 3.60
CA LEU A 275 -13.11 0.67 4.03
C LEU A 275 -12.97 1.59 5.26
N GLY A 276 -12.16 1.18 6.23
CA GLY A 276 -11.82 2.00 7.40
C GLY A 276 -11.17 3.33 7.01
N SER A 277 -10.26 3.30 6.04
CA SER A 277 -9.63 4.49 5.45
C SER A 277 -10.67 5.46 4.88
N ARG A 278 -11.57 4.97 4.05
CA ARG A 278 -12.62 5.80 3.44
C ARG A 278 -13.55 6.41 4.49
N TRP A 279 -13.96 5.62 5.47
CA TRP A 279 -14.82 6.09 6.55
C TRP A 279 -14.14 7.16 7.42
N LEU A 280 -12.87 6.95 7.78
CA LEU A 280 -12.09 7.91 8.57
C LEU A 280 -11.86 9.21 7.80
N SER A 281 -11.46 9.12 6.53
CA SER A 281 -11.28 10.28 5.66
C SER A 281 -12.58 11.07 5.50
N ALA A 282 -13.72 10.40 5.31
CA ALA A 282 -15.02 11.06 5.21
C ALA A 282 -15.43 11.81 6.51
N ARG A 283 -15.09 11.26 7.69
CA ARG A 283 -15.30 11.94 8.97
C ARG A 283 -14.42 13.19 9.14
N LEU A 284 -13.15 13.07 8.77
CA LEU A 284 -12.18 14.16 8.91
C LEU A 284 -12.46 15.31 7.94
N ASN A 285 -13.02 15.04 6.75
CA ASN A 285 -13.38 16.06 5.75
C ASN A 285 -14.41 17.11 6.26
N LYS A 286 -15.13 16.81 7.33
CA LYS A 286 -16.07 17.79 7.94
C LYS A 286 -15.37 19.00 8.58
N TYR A 287 -14.08 18.89 8.84
CA TYR A 287 -13.29 19.93 9.53
C TYR A 287 -12.38 20.72 8.59
N THR A 288 -12.47 20.50 7.26
CA THR A 288 -11.68 21.24 6.28
C THR A 288 -12.50 22.35 5.64
N VAL A 289 -11.88 23.52 5.50
CA VAL A 289 -12.44 24.62 4.72
C VAL A 289 -12.38 24.24 3.25
N LYS A 290 -13.51 24.40 2.56
CA LYS A 290 -13.64 24.16 1.12
C LYS A 290 -13.29 25.40 0.31
#